data_2afcfe5c0f70b61c5aabe6f92c9dd9a4
#
_entry.id   2afcfe5c0f70b61c5aabe6f92c9dd9a4
#
_cell.length_a   1.000
_cell.length_b   1.000
_cell.length_c   1.000
_cell.angle_alpha   90.00
_cell.angle_beta   90.00
_cell.angle_gamma   90.00
#
_symmetry.space_group_name_H-M   'P 1'
#
loop_
_entity.id
_entity.type
_entity.pdbx_description
1 polymer ?
#
loop_
_entity_poly.entity_id
_entity_poly.type
_entity_poly.pdbx_seq_one_letter_code
_entity_poly.pdbx_strand_id
1 'polypeptide(L)'
;MPNSRVLNINTAAESGTFIIGGDIPVYRLGFGAMRITGSGVWGPPENHGEAIAVLRRCVELGVNLIDTAESYGPWVSEELIAEALYPYPQGLIIATKGGFDRQGPGAWTPNGRPERLRDALEGSLRRLKLERIDLYQLHRIDSQVPEEEQFGFLQSCQREGLIRHVGLSEVTIDQIERARRFFPVVSVQNRYNLADREWESVLDYCEREGIAFIPWYPLQVGRVGEWVAR
;
A
#
# COMPACT_ATOMS: atom_id res chain seq x y z
N MET A 1 -21.20 -20.99 37.52
CA MET A 1 -21.30 -20.46 36.14
C MET A 1 -20.19 -19.44 35.94
N PRO A 2 -19.11 -19.73 35.22
CA PRO A 2 -18.09 -18.70 35.00
C PRO A 2 -18.63 -17.68 34.00
N ASN A 3 -18.63 -16.39 34.39
CA ASN A 3 -18.90 -15.25 33.56
C ASN A 3 -17.91 -15.25 32.38
N SER A 4 -18.34 -15.65 31.20
CA SER A 4 -17.63 -15.38 29.95
C SER A 4 -17.62 -13.86 29.76
N ARG A 5 -16.52 -13.18 30.16
CA ARG A 5 -16.21 -11.85 29.66
C ARG A 5 -16.09 -11.99 28.16
N VAL A 6 -17.12 -11.60 27.43
CA VAL A 6 -17.01 -11.27 26.02
C VAL A 6 -16.01 -10.15 25.96
N LEU A 7 -14.76 -10.45 25.56
CA LEU A 7 -13.79 -9.44 25.23
C LEU A 7 -14.41 -8.68 24.03
N ASN A 8 -14.84 -7.45 24.24
CA ASN A 8 -15.14 -6.56 23.15
C ASN A 8 -13.84 -6.40 22.35
N ILE A 9 -13.72 -7.16 21.29
CA ILE A 9 -12.60 -7.05 20.36
C ILE A 9 -12.94 -5.85 19.49
N ASN A 10 -12.22 -4.72 19.70
CA ASN A 10 -12.33 -3.57 18.83
C ASN A 10 -11.97 -4.02 17.41
N THR A 11 -12.82 -3.70 16.45
CA THR A 11 -12.62 -4.06 15.05
C THR A 11 -12.12 -2.88 14.24
N ALA A 12 -11.54 -3.14 13.07
CA ALA A 12 -11.08 -2.08 12.18
C ALA A 12 -12.21 -1.10 11.79
N ALA A 13 -13.48 -1.56 11.79
CA ALA A 13 -14.64 -0.73 11.51
C ALA A 13 -14.81 0.45 12.49
N GLU A 14 -14.37 0.31 13.74
CA GLU A 14 -14.43 1.38 14.74
C GLU A 14 -13.49 2.56 14.44
N SER A 15 -12.53 2.38 13.54
CA SER A 15 -11.64 3.45 13.08
C SER A 15 -12.34 4.47 12.15
N GLY A 16 -13.59 4.21 11.78
CA GLY A 16 -14.32 4.99 10.79
C GLY A 16 -13.99 4.60 9.36
N THR A 17 -14.72 5.15 8.42
CA THR A 17 -14.61 4.83 6.98
C THR A 17 -14.03 5.99 6.20
N PHE A 18 -13.30 5.68 5.16
CA PHE A 18 -12.88 6.61 4.09
C PHE A 18 -13.26 5.99 2.74
N ILE A 19 -13.60 6.83 1.75
CA ILE A 19 -13.94 6.36 0.40
C ILE A 19 -12.81 6.77 -0.54
N ILE A 20 -11.95 5.83 -0.92
CA ILE A 20 -10.85 6.07 -1.85
C ILE A 20 -11.43 6.21 -3.27
N GLY A 21 -11.04 7.25 -3.99
CA GLY A 21 -11.47 7.48 -5.37
C GLY A 21 -12.97 7.68 -5.56
N GLY A 22 -13.71 7.89 -4.47
CA GLY A 22 -15.16 8.11 -4.49
C GLY A 22 -16.02 6.83 -4.53
N ASP A 23 -15.41 5.64 -4.63
CA ASP A 23 -16.14 4.38 -4.85
C ASP A 23 -15.52 3.13 -4.18
N ILE A 24 -14.40 3.28 -3.46
CA ILE A 24 -13.78 2.20 -2.67
C ILE A 24 -13.89 2.52 -1.17
N PRO A 25 -14.90 1.99 -0.48
CA PRO A 25 -15.03 2.18 0.96
C PRO A 25 -13.99 1.31 1.71
N VAL A 26 -13.16 1.94 2.52
CA VAL A 26 -12.19 1.27 3.39
C VAL A 26 -12.33 1.77 4.82
N TYR A 27 -12.01 0.92 5.79
CA TYR A 27 -11.80 1.37 7.16
C TYR A 27 -10.46 2.10 7.26
N ARG A 28 -10.39 3.13 8.13
CA ARG A 28 -9.17 3.95 8.27
C ARG A 28 -7.99 3.14 8.79
N LEU A 29 -8.25 2.06 9.56
CA LEU A 29 -7.24 1.12 10.00
C LEU A 29 -7.01 0.05 8.93
N GLY A 30 -5.95 0.23 8.12
CA GLY A 30 -5.46 -0.75 7.16
C GLY A 30 -4.25 -1.54 7.69
N PHE A 31 -3.81 -2.53 6.92
CA PHE A 31 -2.63 -3.34 7.23
C PHE A 31 -1.54 -3.17 6.18
N GLY A 32 -0.32 -2.77 6.61
CA GLY A 32 0.86 -2.70 5.76
C GLY A 32 1.65 -4.01 5.79
N ALA A 33 1.75 -4.68 4.64
CA ALA A 33 2.32 -6.02 4.52
C ALA A 33 3.84 -6.07 4.29
N MET A 34 4.55 -4.95 4.37
CA MET A 34 6.01 -4.93 4.15
C MET A 34 6.77 -5.83 5.14
N ARG A 35 6.30 -5.91 6.38
CA ARG A 35 7.02 -6.58 7.48
C ARG A 35 6.72 -8.07 7.61
N ILE A 36 5.84 -8.64 6.77
CA ILE A 36 5.63 -10.09 6.71
C ILE A 36 6.67 -10.81 5.84
N THR A 37 7.66 -10.10 5.31
CA THR A 37 8.79 -10.64 4.55
C THR A 37 10.04 -10.78 5.42
N GLY A 38 11.09 -11.36 4.86
CA GLY A 38 12.37 -11.54 5.56
C GLY A 38 13.09 -10.25 5.91
N SER A 39 14.18 -10.36 6.64
CA SER A 39 14.99 -9.22 7.09
C SER A 39 15.47 -8.38 5.91
N GLY A 40 15.47 -7.04 6.08
CA GLY A 40 15.76 -6.11 4.99
C GLY A 40 14.70 -6.04 3.89
N VAL A 41 13.50 -6.52 4.18
CA VAL A 41 12.40 -6.67 3.20
C VAL A 41 12.85 -7.54 2.03
N TRP A 42 13.48 -8.67 2.34
CA TRP A 42 14.12 -9.56 1.37
C TRP A 42 13.86 -11.02 1.69
N GLY A 43 13.41 -11.79 0.69
CA GLY A 43 13.12 -13.20 0.83
C GLY A 43 11.92 -13.52 1.74
N PRO A 44 11.67 -14.81 1.97
CA PRO A 44 10.58 -15.27 2.83
C PRO A 44 10.83 -14.92 4.31
N PRO A 45 9.76 -14.79 5.11
CA PRO A 45 9.89 -14.63 6.56
C PRO A 45 10.50 -15.88 7.22
N GLU A 46 11.12 -15.69 8.39
CA GLU A 46 11.61 -16.81 9.20
C GLU A 46 10.49 -17.77 9.61
N ASN A 47 9.33 -17.22 9.93
CA ASN A 47 8.13 -17.99 10.29
C ASN A 47 7.00 -17.74 9.28
N HIS A 48 6.96 -18.57 8.25
CA HIS A 48 5.94 -18.53 7.22
C HIS A 48 4.51 -18.68 7.78
N GLY A 49 4.32 -19.64 8.71
CA GLY A 49 3.01 -19.91 9.33
C GLY A 49 2.48 -18.70 10.12
N GLU A 50 3.36 -17.97 10.79
CA GLU A 50 3.00 -16.77 11.52
C GLU A 50 2.58 -15.63 10.55
N ALA A 51 3.30 -15.44 9.44
CA ALA A 51 2.94 -14.46 8.43
C ALA A 51 1.54 -14.71 7.86
N ILE A 52 1.21 -15.97 7.55
CA ILE A 52 -0.13 -16.40 7.12
C ILE A 52 -1.18 -16.14 8.22
N ALA A 53 -0.87 -16.49 9.47
CA ALA A 53 -1.79 -16.28 10.59
C ALA A 53 -2.08 -14.80 10.85
N VAL A 54 -1.07 -13.94 10.73
CA VAL A 54 -1.23 -12.47 10.85
C VAL A 54 -2.16 -11.93 9.78
N LEU A 55 -1.99 -12.31 8.52
CA LEU A 55 -2.85 -11.87 7.42
C LEU A 55 -4.31 -12.28 7.63
N ARG A 56 -4.55 -13.53 8.02
CA ARG A 56 -5.89 -14.03 8.34
C ARG A 56 -6.48 -13.29 9.52
N ARG A 57 -5.69 -13.08 10.57
CA ARG A 57 -6.15 -12.38 11.76
C ARG A 57 -6.51 -10.92 11.48
N CYS A 58 -5.78 -10.22 10.61
CA CYS A 58 -6.14 -8.87 10.20
C CYS A 58 -7.55 -8.82 9.59
N VAL A 59 -7.85 -9.74 8.67
CA VAL A 59 -9.17 -9.81 8.02
C VAL A 59 -10.27 -10.21 9.03
N GLU A 60 -10.01 -11.14 9.93
CA GLU A 60 -10.94 -11.49 11.02
C GLU A 60 -11.26 -10.31 11.94
N LEU A 61 -10.31 -9.39 12.12
CA LEU A 61 -10.50 -8.15 12.87
C LEU A 61 -11.15 -7.03 12.03
N GLY A 62 -11.59 -7.34 10.82
CA GLY A 62 -12.33 -6.43 9.95
C GLY A 62 -11.45 -5.50 9.12
N VAL A 63 -10.12 -5.68 9.07
CA VAL A 63 -9.28 -4.92 8.14
C VAL A 63 -9.71 -5.24 6.71
N ASN A 64 -10.04 -4.20 5.94
CA ASN A 64 -10.45 -4.35 4.55
C ASN A 64 -9.56 -3.59 3.55
N LEU A 65 -8.41 -3.07 3.99
CA LEU A 65 -7.36 -2.52 3.14
C LEU A 65 -6.03 -3.14 3.53
N ILE A 66 -5.42 -3.90 2.63
CA ILE A 66 -4.06 -4.42 2.76
C ILE A 66 -3.17 -3.70 1.75
N ASP A 67 -2.11 -3.05 2.24
CA ASP A 67 -1.12 -2.35 1.43
C ASP A 67 0.15 -3.19 1.29
N THR A 68 0.48 -3.55 0.07
CA THR A 68 1.68 -4.32 -0.29
C THR A 68 2.47 -3.64 -1.40
N ALA A 69 3.47 -4.32 -1.95
CA ALA A 69 4.21 -3.91 -3.15
C ALA A 69 4.90 -5.12 -3.80
N GLU A 70 5.05 -5.07 -5.10
CA GLU A 70 5.83 -6.05 -5.88
C GLU A 70 7.27 -6.18 -5.36
N SER A 71 7.84 -5.08 -4.89
CA SER A 71 9.21 -5.00 -4.38
C SER A 71 9.40 -5.56 -2.95
N TYR A 72 8.32 -5.97 -2.26
CA TYR A 72 8.43 -6.54 -0.92
C TYR A 72 8.76 -8.03 -0.96
N GLY A 73 10.00 -8.34 -0.63
CA GLY A 73 10.51 -9.68 -0.58
C GLY A 73 11.46 -10.16 -1.70
N PRO A 74 11.62 -9.57 -2.92
CA PRO A 74 10.59 -9.17 -3.86
C PRO A 74 9.55 -10.28 -4.10
N TRP A 75 8.32 -9.87 -4.37
CA TRP A 75 7.15 -10.71 -4.67
C TRP A 75 6.55 -11.47 -3.49
N VAL A 76 7.38 -11.84 -2.50
CA VAL A 76 6.99 -12.69 -1.36
C VAL A 76 5.75 -12.17 -0.62
N SER A 77 5.63 -10.86 -0.42
CA SER A 77 4.47 -10.28 0.26
C SER A 77 3.17 -10.53 -0.49
N GLU A 78 3.18 -10.37 -1.82
CA GLU A 78 2.01 -10.63 -2.67
C GLU A 78 1.65 -12.13 -2.71
N GLU A 79 2.66 -13.00 -2.76
CA GLU A 79 2.46 -14.46 -2.71
C GLU A 79 1.84 -14.90 -1.38
N LEU A 80 2.35 -14.39 -0.25
CA LEU A 80 1.80 -14.66 1.09
C LEU A 80 0.35 -14.18 1.23
N ILE A 81 0.02 -12.99 0.70
CA ILE A 81 -1.34 -12.46 0.70
C ILE A 81 -2.27 -13.39 -0.09
N ALA A 82 -1.86 -13.81 -1.29
CA ALA A 82 -2.66 -14.73 -2.10
C ALA A 82 -2.80 -16.10 -1.46
N GLU A 83 -1.74 -16.64 -0.84
CA GLU A 83 -1.80 -17.92 -0.11
C GLU A 83 -2.72 -17.86 1.10
N ALA A 84 -2.66 -16.77 1.87
CA ALA A 84 -3.44 -16.63 3.10
C ALA A 84 -4.92 -16.39 2.85
N LEU A 85 -5.27 -15.62 1.80
CA LEU A 85 -6.57 -14.96 1.69
C LEU A 85 -7.33 -15.26 0.39
N TYR A 86 -6.71 -15.86 -0.62
CA TYR A 86 -7.45 -16.21 -1.85
C TYR A 86 -8.29 -17.50 -1.65
N PRO A 87 -9.59 -17.52 -2.08
CA PRO A 87 -10.33 -16.41 -2.69
C PRO A 87 -10.63 -15.29 -1.70
N TYR A 88 -10.42 -14.05 -2.15
CA TYR A 88 -10.54 -12.89 -1.26
C TYR A 88 -11.96 -12.67 -0.76
N PRO A 89 -12.15 -12.31 0.53
CA PRO A 89 -13.44 -11.89 1.03
C PRO A 89 -13.99 -10.68 0.27
N GLN A 90 -15.29 -10.63 0.13
CA GLN A 90 -15.95 -9.48 -0.51
C GLN A 90 -15.62 -8.19 0.23
N GLY A 91 -15.21 -7.15 -0.51
CA GLY A 91 -14.88 -5.84 0.03
C GLY A 91 -13.45 -5.74 0.60
N LEU A 92 -12.64 -6.79 0.55
CA LEU A 92 -11.21 -6.69 0.83
C LEU A 92 -10.49 -6.08 -0.36
N ILE A 93 -9.78 -4.98 -0.11
CA ILE A 93 -8.99 -4.24 -1.10
C ILE A 93 -7.51 -4.56 -0.90
N ILE A 94 -6.85 -5.00 -1.98
CA ILE A 94 -5.41 -5.17 -2.01
C ILE A 94 -4.81 -4.03 -2.83
N ALA A 95 -4.14 -3.11 -2.13
CA ALA A 95 -3.35 -2.07 -2.78
C ALA A 95 -1.92 -2.58 -2.97
N THR A 96 -1.37 -2.44 -4.18
CA THR A 96 0.03 -2.79 -4.46
C THR A 96 0.74 -1.70 -5.24
N LYS A 97 2.06 -1.84 -5.41
CA LYS A 97 2.92 -0.81 -5.98
C LYS A 97 3.96 -1.43 -6.90
N GLY A 98 4.36 -0.69 -7.94
CA GLY A 98 5.53 -0.98 -8.77
C GLY A 98 6.43 0.23 -8.94
N GLY A 99 7.62 0.00 -9.48
CA GLY A 99 8.57 1.07 -9.76
C GLY A 99 9.87 1.02 -8.95
N PHE A 100 10.19 -0.14 -8.36
CA PHE A 100 11.51 -0.41 -7.79
C PHE A 100 12.16 -1.64 -8.40
N ASP A 101 13.45 -1.56 -8.61
CA ASP A 101 14.32 -2.73 -8.74
C ASP A 101 14.94 -3.07 -7.38
N ARG A 102 15.07 -4.37 -7.11
CA ARG A 102 15.61 -4.91 -5.89
C ARG A 102 16.78 -5.83 -6.22
N GLN A 103 17.97 -5.53 -5.65
CA GLN A 103 19.20 -6.29 -5.89
C GLN A 103 19.71 -6.98 -4.64
N GLY A 104 19.02 -6.82 -3.50
CA GLY A 104 19.40 -7.41 -2.22
C GLY A 104 18.65 -6.78 -1.05
N PRO A 105 18.91 -7.27 0.19
CA PRO A 105 18.33 -6.72 1.40
C PRO A 105 18.64 -5.22 1.53
N GLY A 106 17.60 -4.40 1.74
CA GLY A 106 17.74 -2.95 1.93
C GLY A 106 18.15 -2.16 0.67
N ALA A 107 18.42 -2.81 -0.47
CA ALA A 107 18.74 -2.14 -1.73
C ALA A 107 17.47 -1.83 -2.52
N TRP A 108 17.23 -0.55 -2.78
CA TRP A 108 16.05 -0.02 -3.46
C TRP A 108 16.48 0.97 -4.53
N THR A 109 16.22 0.65 -5.80
CA THR A 109 16.53 1.53 -6.94
C THR A 109 15.24 1.86 -7.67
N PRO A 110 14.80 3.12 -7.75
CA PRO A 110 13.66 3.49 -8.58
C PRO A 110 13.90 3.06 -10.03
N ASN A 111 12.86 2.51 -10.66
CA ASN A 111 12.84 2.19 -12.08
C ASN A 111 11.43 2.42 -12.63
N GLY A 112 11.22 3.62 -13.17
CA GLY A 112 9.96 4.09 -13.71
C GLY A 112 9.78 3.83 -15.20
N ARG A 113 10.65 3.06 -15.85
CA ARG A 113 10.50 2.74 -17.27
C ARG A 113 9.19 2.02 -17.53
N PRO A 114 8.43 2.40 -18.56
CA PRO A 114 7.12 1.80 -18.88
C PRO A 114 7.14 0.28 -18.97
N GLU A 115 8.16 -0.30 -19.61
CA GLU A 115 8.31 -1.75 -19.72
C GLU A 115 8.49 -2.42 -18.35
N ARG A 116 9.30 -1.83 -17.46
CA ARG A 116 9.50 -2.35 -16.10
C ARG A 116 8.23 -2.23 -15.24
N LEU A 117 7.53 -1.11 -15.38
CA LEU A 117 6.24 -0.92 -14.70
C LEU A 117 5.18 -1.91 -15.22
N ARG A 118 5.21 -2.25 -16.52
CA ARG A 118 4.33 -3.27 -17.12
C ARG A 118 4.61 -4.64 -16.50
N ASP A 119 5.87 -5.05 -16.47
CA ASP A 119 6.29 -6.32 -15.87
C ASP A 119 5.87 -6.42 -14.39
N ALA A 120 6.04 -5.33 -13.64
CA ALA A 120 5.63 -5.25 -12.25
C ALA A 120 4.12 -5.44 -12.09
N LEU A 121 3.31 -4.68 -12.85
CA LEU A 121 1.86 -4.73 -12.79
C LEU A 121 1.32 -6.12 -13.16
N GLU A 122 1.76 -6.66 -14.30
CA GLU A 122 1.32 -7.99 -14.75
C GLU A 122 1.78 -9.09 -13.79
N GLY A 123 2.98 -8.94 -13.23
CA GLY A 123 3.48 -9.82 -12.18
C GLY A 123 2.59 -9.78 -10.93
N SER A 124 2.20 -8.59 -10.48
CA SER A 124 1.30 -8.41 -9.34
C SER A 124 -0.09 -9.02 -9.59
N LEU A 125 -0.67 -8.79 -10.77
CA LEU A 125 -1.95 -9.40 -11.16
C LEU A 125 -1.89 -10.94 -11.07
N ARG A 126 -0.81 -11.54 -11.59
CA ARG A 126 -0.64 -13.02 -11.56
C ARG A 126 -0.48 -13.54 -10.12
N ARG A 127 0.41 -12.92 -9.31
CA ARG A 127 0.69 -13.38 -7.94
C ARG A 127 -0.52 -13.21 -7.03
N LEU A 128 -1.18 -12.07 -7.13
CA LEU A 128 -2.39 -11.78 -6.36
C LEU A 128 -3.65 -12.48 -6.92
N LYS A 129 -3.56 -13.15 -8.09
CA LYS A 129 -4.70 -13.81 -8.75
C LYS A 129 -5.87 -12.86 -8.98
N LEU A 130 -5.57 -11.64 -9.42
CA LEU A 130 -6.53 -10.58 -9.71
C LEU A 130 -6.54 -10.27 -11.21
N GLU A 131 -7.71 -9.98 -11.74
CA GLU A 131 -7.85 -9.49 -13.13
C GLU A 131 -7.62 -7.98 -13.23
N ARG A 132 -7.83 -7.27 -12.12
CA ARG A 132 -7.63 -5.83 -11.98
C ARG A 132 -7.18 -5.48 -10.57
N ILE A 133 -6.21 -4.57 -10.46
CA ILE A 133 -5.81 -3.97 -9.17
C ILE A 133 -6.74 -2.77 -8.86
N ASP A 134 -7.40 -2.78 -7.71
CA ASP A 134 -8.28 -1.69 -7.32
C ASP A 134 -7.53 -0.40 -6.98
N LEU A 135 -6.37 -0.50 -6.32
CA LEU A 135 -5.48 0.63 -6.05
C LEU A 135 -4.03 0.25 -6.36
N TYR A 136 -3.51 0.80 -7.45
CA TYR A 136 -2.10 0.64 -7.84
C TYR A 136 -1.33 1.94 -7.62
N GLN A 137 -0.18 1.86 -6.97
CA GLN A 137 0.59 3.05 -6.62
C GLN A 137 1.95 3.05 -7.36
N LEU A 138 2.33 4.20 -7.93
CA LEU A 138 3.71 4.41 -8.33
C LEU A 138 4.57 4.52 -7.07
N HIS A 139 5.44 3.55 -6.84
CA HIS A 139 6.17 3.42 -5.57
C HIS A 139 7.16 4.57 -5.36
N ARG A 140 7.78 5.04 -6.43
CA ARG A 140 8.59 6.28 -6.52
C ARG A 140 8.53 6.81 -7.94
N ILE A 141 8.53 8.11 -8.08
CA ILE A 141 8.84 8.74 -9.36
C ILE A 141 10.34 8.55 -9.60
N ASP A 142 10.69 7.97 -10.72
CA ASP A 142 12.08 7.80 -11.14
C ASP A 142 12.59 9.07 -11.81
N SER A 143 13.56 9.75 -11.22
CA SER A 143 14.14 10.97 -11.76
C SER A 143 14.97 10.75 -13.04
N GLN A 144 15.25 9.52 -13.41
CA GLN A 144 16.00 9.15 -14.62
C GLN A 144 15.07 8.89 -15.83
N VAL A 145 13.75 8.88 -15.61
CA VAL A 145 12.73 8.67 -16.63
C VAL A 145 11.77 9.86 -16.65
N PRO A 146 11.44 10.44 -17.80
CA PRO A 146 10.46 11.51 -17.86
C PRO A 146 9.15 11.16 -17.12
N GLU A 147 8.65 12.09 -16.31
CA GLU A 147 7.42 11.88 -15.55
C GLU A 147 6.23 11.56 -16.47
N GLU A 148 6.19 12.18 -17.66
CA GLU A 148 5.15 11.97 -18.65
C GLU A 148 5.10 10.53 -19.16
N GLU A 149 6.24 9.87 -19.26
CA GLU A 149 6.29 8.45 -19.66
C GLU A 149 5.73 7.56 -18.54
N GLN A 150 6.12 7.82 -17.29
CA GLN A 150 5.64 7.07 -16.13
C GLN A 150 4.13 7.27 -15.93
N PHE A 151 3.68 8.52 -15.98
CA PHE A 151 2.25 8.85 -15.80
C PHE A 151 1.41 8.40 -17.00
N GLY A 152 1.91 8.57 -18.22
CA GLY A 152 1.24 8.10 -19.43
C GLY A 152 1.05 6.59 -19.45
N PHE A 153 2.05 5.85 -18.96
CA PHE A 153 1.94 4.40 -18.78
C PHE A 153 0.81 4.04 -17.80
N LEU A 154 0.77 4.64 -16.61
CA LEU A 154 -0.27 4.38 -15.61
C LEU A 154 -1.66 4.74 -16.13
N GLN A 155 -1.78 5.85 -16.87
CA GLN A 155 -3.02 6.23 -17.53
C GLN A 155 -3.47 5.17 -18.54
N SER A 156 -2.54 4.61 -19.33
CA SER A 156 -2.89 3.56 -20.31
C SER A 156 -3.37 2.28 -19.62
N CYS A 157 -2.70 1.85 -18.54
CA CYS A 157 -3.11 0.68 -17.76
C CYS A 157 -4.50 0.86 -17.12
N GLN A 158 -4.84 2.08 -16.71
CA GLN A 158 -6.18 2.40 -16.20
C GLN A 158 -7.22 2.31 -17.34
N ARG A 159 -6.93 2.82 -18.52
CA ARG A 159 -7.81 2.70 -19.70
C ARG A 159 -7.95 1.27 -20.19
N GLU A 160 -6.92 0.45 -20.07
CA GLU A 160 -6.94 -0.99 -20.37
C GLU A 160 -7.77 -1.80 -19.34
N GLY A 161 -8.14 -1.19 -18.22
CA GLY A 161 -8.89 -1.83 -17.14
C GLY A 161 -8.05 -2.72 -16.23
N LEU A 162 -6.71 -2.67 -16.31
CA LEU A 162 -5.79 -3.41 -15.44
C LEU A 162 -5.67 -2.75 -14.05
N ILE A 163 -5.89 -1.45 -13.99
CA ILE A 163 -5.89 -0.63 -12.77
C ILE A 163 -7.22 0.11 -12.67
N ARG A 164 -7.88 0.07 -11.51
CA ARG A 164 -9.08 0.88 -11.26
C ARG A 164 -8.68 2.31 -10.87
N HIS A 165 -7.86 2.45 -9.86
CA HIS A 165 -7.39 3.73 -9.32
C HIS A 165 -5.88 3.77 -9.21
N VAL A 166 -5.33 4.97 -9.42
CA VAL A 166 -3.89 5.24 -9.33
C VAL A 166 -3.59 6.10 -8.11
N GLY A 167 -2.59 5.69 -7.35
CA GLY A 167 -1.99 6.45 -6.26
C GLY A 167 -0.50 6.74 -6.51
N LEU A 168 0.06 7.60 -5.67
CA LEU A 168 1.47 7.98 -5.70
C LEU A 168 2.10 7.78 -4.33
N SER A 169 3.43 7.58 -4.29
CA SER A 169 4.16 7.46 -3.04
C SER A 169 5.41 8.35 -3.02
N GLU A 170 5.64 9.03 -1.88
CA GLU A 170 6.75 9.97 -1.65
C GLU A 170 6.79 11.09 -2.69
N VAL A 171 5.72 11.85 -2.74
CA VAL A 171 5.51 12.91 -3.72
C VAL A 171 5.21 14.25 -3.07
N THR A 172 5.64 15.32 -3.72
CA THR A 172 5.30 16.71 -3.40
C THR A 172 3.94 17.08 -3.99
N ILE A 173 3.36 18.21 -3.54
CA ILE A 173 2.13 18.77 -4.11
C ILE A 173 2.29 19.03 -5.61
N ASP A 174 3.43 19.60 -6.03
CA ASP A 174 3.69 19.88 -7.44
C ASP A 174 3.72 18.61 -8.30
N GLN A 175 4.26 17.51 -7.76
CA GLN A 175 4.25 16.21 -8.44
C GLN A 175 2.83 15.61 -8.54
N ILE A 176 2.03 15.76 -7.49
CA ILE A 176 0.62 15.38 -7.52
C ILE A 176 -0.13 16.15 -8.61
N GLU A 177 0.05 17.46 -8.67
CA GLU A 177 -0.61 18.31 -9.67
C GLU A 177 -0.17 17.99 -11.11
N ARG A 178 1.10 17.63 -11.32
CA ARG A 178 1.56 17.18 -12.65
C ARG A 178 0.93 15.84 -13.04
N ALA A 179 0.85 14.89 -12.11
CA ALA A 179 0.22 13.58 -12.35
C ALA A 179 -1.28 13.71 -12.63
N ARG A 180 -1.99 14.65 -11.97
CA ARG A 180 -3.43 14.90 -12.17
C ARG A 180 -3.78 15.34 -13.61
N ARG A 181 -2.80 15.75 -14.41
CA ARG A 181 -3.01 16.01 -15.85
C ARG A 181 -3.21 14.71 -16.66
N PHE A 182 -2.82 13.57 -16.12
CA PHE A 182 -2.91 12.26 -16.76
C PHE A 182 -4.04 11.41 -16.20
N PHE A 183 -4.22 11.40 -14.88
CA PHE A 183 -5.24 10.60 -14.20
C PHE A 183 -5.65 11.25 -12.87
N PRO A 184 -6.83 10.94 -12.35
CA PRO A 184 -7.18 11.28 -10.97
C PRO A 184 -6.25 10.58 -9.99
N VAL A 185 -5.47 11.34 -9.20
CA VAL A 185 -4.69 10.81 -8.09
C VAL A 185 -5.63 10.62 -6.91
N VAL A 186 -5.88 9.36 -6.51
CA VAL A 186 -6.86 9.04 -5.45
C VAL A 186 -6.21 8.75 -4.11
N SER A 187 -4.92 8.44 -4.09
CA SER A 187 -4.17 8.25 -2.84
C SER A 187 -2.74 8.77 -2.94
N VAL A 188 -2.21 9.21 -1.81
CA VAL A 188 -0.80 9.57 -1.62
C VAL A 188 -0.29 8.80 -0.40
N GLN A 189 0.86 8.15 -0.56
CA GLN A 189 1.50 7.42 0.53
C GLN A 189 2.89 8.00 0.83
N ASN A 190 2.96 8.88 1.82
CA ASN A 190 4.21 9.50 2.26
C ASN A 190 4.57 9.08 3.69
N ARG A 191 5.84 9.19 4.04
CA ARG A 191 6.32 8.92 5.39
C ARG A 191 5.73 9.93 6.37
N TYR A 192 5.02 9.43 7.38
CA TYR A 192 4.37 10.32 8.34
C TYR A 192 4.07 9.59 9.65
N ASN A 193 4.39 10.22 10.78
CA ASN A 193 4.05 9.75 12.11
C ASN A 193 4.16 10.90 13.13
N LEU A 194 3.95 10.62 14.42
CA LEU A 194 3.99 11.63 15.48
C LEU A 194 5.33 12.39 15.59
N ALA A 195 6.44 11.73 15.21
CA ALA A 195 7.79 12.30 15.30
C ALA A 195 8.33 12.78 13.93
N ASP A 196 7.67 12.47 12.84
CA ASP A 196 8.07 12.80 11.49
C ASP A 196 6.89 13.44 10.75
N ARG A 197 6.94 14.76 10.63
CA ARG A 197 5.88 15.61 10.10
C ARG A 197 6.30 16.37 8.84
N GLU A 198 7.37 15.94 8.18
CA GLU A 198 7.90 16.60 6.98
C GLU A 198 6.83 16.80 5.90
N TRP A 199 5.91 15.84 5.76
CA TRP A 199 4.86 15.85 4.75
C TRP A 199 3.51 16.42 5.24
N GLU A 200 3.51 17.23 6.33
CA GLU A 200 2.28 17.84 6.84
C GLU A 200 1.50 18.61 5.78
N SER A 201 2.22 19.43 4.99
CA SER A 201 1.60 20.23 3.92
C SER A 201 0.94 19.36 2.84
N VAL A 202 1.50 18.18 2.57
CA VAL A 202 0.91 17.22 1.62
C VAL A 202 -0.31 16.54 2.23
N LEU A 203 -0.29 16.23 3.52
CA LEU A 203 -1.46 15.73 4.25
C LEU A 203 -2.62 16.73 4.18
N ASP A 204 -2.36 18.01 4.50
CA ASP A 204 -3.36 19.09 4.45
C ASP A 204 -3.91 19.30 3.04
N TYR A 205 -3.02 19.18 2.04
CA TYR A 205 -3.43 19.21 0.63
C TYR A 205 -4.37 18.05 0.29
N CYS A 206 -4.00 16.83 0.66
CA CYS A 206 -4.81 15.63 0.41
C CYS A 206 -6.18 15.72 1.07
N GLU A 207 -6.26 16.25 2.31
CA GLU A 207 -7.52 16.47 3.01
C GLU A 207 -8.45 17.41 2.23
N ARG A 208 -7.94 18.55 1.76
CA ARG A 208 -8.72 19.52 0.98
C ARG A 208 -9.23 18.97 -0.35
N GLU A 209 -8.40 18.15 -1.00
CA GLU A 209 -8.69 17.60 -2.33
C GLU A 209 -9.47 16.27 -2.29
N GLY A 210 -9.76 15.74 -1.09
CA GLY A 210 -10.42 14.45 -0.92
C GLY A 210 -9.56 13.26 -1.37
N ILE A 211 -8.23 13.40 -1.36
CA ILE A 211 -7.26 12.34 -1.68
C ILE A 211 -6.96 11.54 -0.42
N ALA A 212 -6.95 10.22 -0.50
CA ALA A 212 -6.58 9.38 0.63
C ALA A 212 -5.09 9.55 0.97
N PHE A 213 -4.78 10.00 2.18
CA PHE A 213 -3.40 10.00 2.66
C PHE A 213 -3.13 8.73 3.47
N ILE A 214 -2.16 7.93 3.03
CA ILE A 214 -1.78 6.67 3.64
C ILE A 214 -0.39 6.83 4.27
N PRO A 215 -0.27 7.04 5.59
CA PRO A 215 1.04 7.17 6.21
C PRO A 215 1.78 5.84 6.17
N TRP A 216 3.00 5.81 5.62
CA TRP A 216 3.88 4.68 5.88
C TRP A 216 4.80 4.98 7.06
N TYR A 217 5.24 3.94 7.76
CA TYR A 217 6.01 4.05 8.99
C TYR A 217 5.24 4.70 10.16
N PRO A 218 3.91 4.47 10.29
CA PRO A 218 3.06 5.23 11.20
C PRO A 218 3.41 4.99 12.69
N LEU A 219 3.92 3.81 13.03
CA LEU A 219 4.30 3.43 14.40
C LEU A 219 5.83 3.39 14.62
N GLN A 220 6.61 3.92 13.67
CA GLN A 220 8.08 3.96 13.74
C GLN A 220 8.69 2.60 14.14
N VAL A 221 8.14 1.49 13.58
CA VAL A 221 8.45 0.08 13.95
C VAL A 221 8.42 -0.19 15.45
N GLY A 222 7.42 0.35 16.14
CA GLY A 222 7.23 0.17 17.59
C GLY A 222 8.00 1.15 18.47
N ARG A 223 8.77 2.08 17.89
CA ARG A 223 9.59 3.04 18.66
C ARG A 223 8.86 4.34 19.05
N VAL A 224 7.58 4.47 18.68
CA VAL A 224 6.77 5.65 19.04
C VAL A 224 6.74 5.86 20.57
N GLY A 225 6.74 4.78 21.36
CA GLY A 225 6.75 4.87 22.83
C GLY A 225 8.01 5.51 23.42
N GLU A 226 9.13 5.52 22.71
CA GLU A 226 10.38 6.16 23.17
C GLU A 226 10.29 7.70 23.17
N TRP A 227 9.33 8.27 22.44
CA TRP A 227 9.10 9.73 22.34
C TRP A 227 8.07 10.25 23.34
N VAL A 228 7.12 9.39 23.74
CA VAL A 228 6.08 9.75 24.72
C VAL A 228 6.65 9.76 26.13
N ALA A 229 7.80 9.12 26.36
CA ALA A 229 8.47 9.02 27.65
C ALA A 229 9.50 10.15 27.92
N ARG A 230 9.62 11.14 27.04
CA ARG A 230 10.45 12.35 27.19
C ARG A 230 9.53 13.57 27.28
#